data_2ad494fda2e7eba7ce9f8ae5b6b286a6
#
_entry.id   2ad494fda2e7eba7ce9f8ae5b6b286a6
#
_cell.length_a   1.000
_cell.length_b   1.000
_cell.length_c   1.000
_cell.angle_alpha   90.00
_cell.angle_beta   90.00
_cell.angle_gamma   90.00
#
_symmetry.space_group_name_H-M   'P 1'
#
loop_
_entity.id
_entity.type
_entity.pdbx_description
1 polymer ?
#
loop_
_entity_poly.entity_id
_entity_poly.type
_entity_poly.pdbx_seq_one_letter_code
_entity_poly.pdbx_strand_id
1 'polypeptide(L)'
;MKIFKRFLFLFSISFLFIAVCVNVKVFSQTKERDDTRLDKQVKDFLNGSQNSWRDMNVPESDGQLLYDIVTKNNYKNAVEIGTSTGHSGIWIAWALSKTGGRLITIEIDETRYKEALANFEKAGLSNYIDARLADAHQLVPALKGPVDFVFSDADKNWYINYFKAMDPKLSPGGCFVSHNVSRRNNYDYYEYVSKLPDYKTSIDTRGSGVAISYKNVK
;
A
#
# COMPACT_ATOMS: atom_id res chain seq x y z
N MET A 1 59.81 2.23 -19.43
CA MET A 1 58.73 1.21 -19.45
C MET A 1 57.79 1.24 -18.23
N LYS A 2 58.19 1.64 -17.02
CA LYS A 2 57.30 1.74 -15.81
C LYS A 2 56.39 2.96 -15.79
N ILE A 3 56.71 4.07 -16.42
CA ILE A 3 55.93 5.31 -16.44
C ILE A 3 54.71 5.19 -17.38
N PHE A 4 54.85 4.49 -18.51
CA PHE A 4 53.77 4.29 -19.49
C PHE A 4 52.63 3.39 -18.95
N LYS A 5 52.92 2.40 -18.09
CA LYS A 5 51.92 1.55 -17.46
C LYS A 5 51.07 2.28 -16.40
N ARG A 6 51.64 3.30 -15.72
CA ARG A 6 50.90 4.12 -14.74
C ARG A 6 49.91 5.08 -15.40
N PHE A 7 50.24 5.62 -16.57
CA PHE A 7 49.32 6.50 -17.32
C PHE A 7 48.09 5.73 -17.90
N LEU A 8 48.32 4.52 -18.41
CA LEU A 8 47.21 3.69 -18.92
C LEU A 8 46.24 3.25 -17.79
N PHE A 9 46.74 2.99 -16.59
CA PHE A 9 45.91 2.57 -15.45
C PHE A 9 45.08 3.74 -14.91
N LEU A 10 45.58 4.96 -14.87
CA LEU A 10 44.84 6.15 -14.47
C LEU A 10 43.74 6.53 -15.48
N PHE A 11 43.98 6.35 -16.78
CA PHE A 11 42.98 6.60 -17.83
C PHE A 11 41.84 5.57 -17.79
N SER A 12 42.12 4.30 -17.49
CA SER A 12 41.08 3.27 -17.40
C SER A 12 40.16 3.44 -16.18
N ILE A 13 40.73 3.90 -15.04
CA ILE A 13 39.94 4.17 -13.82
C ILE A 13 39.02 5.39 -14.03
N SER A 14 39.54 6.46 -14.67
CA SER A 14 38.74 7.67 -14.98
C SER A 14 37.58 7.37 -15.93
N PHE A 15 37.80 6.51 -16.95
CA PHE A 15 36.75 6.13 -17.91
C PHE A 15 35.67 5.25 -17.25
N LEU A 16 36.09 4.35 -16.36
CA LEU A 16 35.12 3.50 -15.60
C LEU A 16 34.28 4.36 -14.65
N PHE A 17 34.87 5.35 -13.97
CA PHE A 17 34.14 6.24 -13.06
C PHE A 17 33.11 7.12 -13.80
N ILE A 18 33.48 7.66 -14.96
CA ILE A 18 32.60 8.47 -15.82
C ILE A 18 31.44 7.61 -16.34
N ALA A 19 31.71 6.39 -16.81
CA ALA A 19 30.66 5.47 -17.30
C ALA A 19 29.67 5.08 -16.20
N VAL A 20 30.12 4.84 -14.98
CA VAL A 20 29.27 4.54 -13.83
C VAL A 20 28.43 5.77 -13.46
N CYS A 21 29.01 6.96 -13.39
CA CYS A 21 28.28 8.20 -13.08
C CYS A 21 27.23 8.55 -14.15
N VAL A 22 27.50 8.32 -15.43
CA VAL A 22 26.54 8.55 -16.52
C VAL A 22 25.39 7.55 -16.42
N ASN A 23 25.66 6.26 -16.21
CA ASN A 23 24.62 5.24 -16.07
C ASN A 23 23.72 5.50 -14.85
N VAL A 24 24.25 5.93 -13.72
CA VAL A 24 23.49 6.29 -12.52
C VAL A 24 22.58 7.49 -12.80
N LYS A 25 23.07 8.54 -13.48
CA LYS A 25 22.24 9.71 -13.85
C LYS A 25 21.13 9.34 -14.84
N VAL A 26 21.42 8.54 -15.85
CA VAL A 26 20.42 8.09 -16.84
C VAL A 26 19.35 7.23 -16.16
N PHE A 27 19.74 6.32 -15.29
CA PHE A 27 18.82 5.48 -14.52
C PHE A 27 17.92 6.32 -13.59
N SER A 28 18.48 7.30 -12.89
CA SER A 28 17.72 8.22 -12.02
C SER A 28 16.70 9.04 -12.81
N GLN A 29 17.09 9.60 -13.98
CA GLN A 29 16.18 10.37 -14.83
C GLN A 29 15.08 9.54 -15.49
N THR A 30 15.36 8.27 -15.83
CA THR A 30 14.32 7.37 -16.35
C THR A 30 13.32 7.00 -15.26
N LYS A 31 13.78 6.68 -14.06
CA LYS A 31 12.92 6.40 -12.93
C LYS A 31 12.02 7.60 -12.58
N GLU A 32 12.57 8.81 -12.50
CA GLU A 32 11.81 10.04 -12.21
C GLU A 32 10.73 10.31 -13.28
N ARG A 33 11.02 10.08 -14.56
CA ARG A 33 10.03 10.20 -15.65
C ARG A 33 8.93 9.16 -15.57
N ASP A 34 9.27 7.92 -15.24
CA ASP A 34 8.30 6.84 -15.10
C ASP A 34 7.40 7.07 -13.88
N ASP A 35 7.95 7.54 -12.76
CA ASP A 35 7.20 7.92 -11.56
C ASP A 35 6.22 9.07 -11.86
N THR A 36 6.67 10.10 -12.59
CA THR A 36 5.81 11.25 -12.98
C THR A 36 4.70 10.84 -13.96
N ARG A 37 4.97 9.91 -14.87
CA ARG A 37 3.99 9.38 -15.81
C ARG A 37 2.92 8.56 -15.09
N LEU A 38 3.32 7.69 -14.16
CA LEU A 38 2.41 6.90 -13.35
C LEU A 38 1.52 7.79 -12.48
N ASP A 39 2.10 8.80 -11.83
CA ASP A 39 1.35 9.76 -11.02
C ASP A 39 0.25 10.47 -11.81
N LYS A 40 0.61 10.90 -13.04
CA LYS A 40 -0.38 11.52 -13.93
C LYS A 40 -1.49 10.53 -14.30
N GLN A 41 -1.14 9.30 -14.65
CA GLN A 41 -2.12 8.27 -15.04
C GLN A 41 -3.08 7.94 -13.88
N VAL A 42 -2.57 7.75 -12.66
CA VAL A 42 -3.39 7.48 -11.48
C VAL A 42 -4.31 8.66 -11.17
N LYS A 43 -3.79 9.90 -11.18
CA LYS A 43 -4.59 11.11 -10.94
C LYS A 43 -5.68 11.30 -12.01
N ASP A 44 -5.34 11.14 -13.27
CA ASP A 44 -6.31 11.24 -14.37
C ASP A 44 -7.41 10.19 -14.22
N PHE A 45 -7.05 8.94 -13.84
CA PHE A 45 -8.02 7.88 -13.62
C PHE A 45 -8.94 8.18 -12.43
N LEU A 46 -8.40 8.55 -11.26
CA LEU A 46 -9.19 8.89 -10.08
C LEU A 46 -10.12 10.08 -10.33
N ASN A 47 -9.64 11.15 -10.97
CA ASN A 47 -10.43 12.33 -11.32
C ASN A 47 -11.53 12.00 -12.35
N GLY A 48 -11.22 11.23 -13.38
CA GLY A 48 -12.18 10.82 -14.41
C GLY A 48 -13.26 9.85 -13.89
N SER A 49 -12.98 9.16 -12.79
CA SER A 49 -13.84 8.12 -12.23
C SER A 49 -14.62 8.58 -10.98
N GLN A 50 -14.50 9.84 -10.53
CA GLN A 50 -15.13 10.33 -9.30
C GLN A 50 -16.64 10.04 -9.21
N ASN A 51 -17.36 10.11 -10.32
CA ASN A 51 -18.80 9.83 -10.38
C ASN A 51 -19.13 8.32 -10.56
N SER A 52 -18.13 7.48 -10.76
CA SER A 52 -18.29 6.03 -10.99
C SER A 52 -18.15 5.21 -9.73
N TRP A 53 -17.52 5.75 -8.68
CA TRP A 53 -17.30 5.08 -7.40
C TRP A 53 -18.58 5.03 -6.56
N ARG A 54 -19.54 4.17 -6.93
CA ARG A 54 -20.86 4.09 -6.28
C ARG A 54 -21.09 2.85 -5.42
N ASP A 55 -20.20 1.85 -5.56
CA ASP A 55 -20.34 0.56 -4.88
C ASP A 55 -19.29 0.38 -3.79
N MET A 56 -19.67 0.63 -2.54
CA MET A 56 -18.89 0.37 -1.32
C MET A 56 -17.40 0.81 -1.39
N ASN A 57 -17.15 1.94 -2.03
CA ASN A 57 -15.82 2.51 -2.12
C ASN A 57 -15.56 3.55 -1.03
N VAL A 58 -14.29 3.67 -0.60
CA VAL A 58 -13.89 4.69 0.38
C VAL A 58 -14.03 6.10 -0.20
N PRO A 59 -14.33 7.13 0.61
CA PRO A 59 -14.20 8.53 0.19
C PRO A 59 -12.77 8.86 -0.22
N GLU A 60 -12.59 9.86 -1.08
CA GLU A 60 -11.28 10.34 -1.53
C GLU A 60 -10.38 10.73 -0.33
N SER A 61 -10.96 11.37 0.71
CA SER A 61 -10.23 11.73 1.93
C SER A 61 -9.63 10.54 2.66
N ASP A 62 -10.35 9.40 2.67
CA ASP A 62 -9.88 8.17 3.30
C ASP A 62 -8.82 7.50 2.42
N GLY A 63 -9.00 7.53 1.08
CA GLY A 63 -7.99 7.07 0.13
C GLY A 63 -6.67 7.83 0.27
N GLN A 64 -6.72 9.18 0.33
CA GLN A 64 -5.54 10.02 0.58
C GLN A 64 -4.87 9.70 1.92
N LEU A 65 -5.65 9.46 2.97
CA LEU A 65 -5.13 9.05 4.28
C LEU A 65 -4.33 7.73 4.19
N LEU A 66 -4.86 6.73 3.47
CA LEU A 66 -4.16 5.45 3.26
C LEU A 66 -2.84 5.66 2.51
N TYR A 67 -2.85 6.47 1.44
CA TYR A 67 -1.65 6.85 0.69
C TYR A 67 -0.59 7.51 1.60
N ASP A 68 -1.01 8.48 2.41
CA ASP A 68 -0.11 9.22 3.30
C ASP A 68 0.51 8.32 4.37
N ILE A 69 -0.28 7.40 4.97
CA ILE A 69 0.22 6.44 5.96
C ILE A 69 1.30 5.55 5.35
N VAL A 70 1.05 4.98 4.16
CA VAL A 70 1.98 4.07 3.50
C VAL A 70 3.28 4.79 3.10
N THR A 71 3.18 5.97 2.49
CA THR A 71 4.35 6.73 2.02
C THR A 71 5.18 7.27 3.17
N LYS A 72 4.54 7.87 4.19
CA LYS A 72 5.22 8.46 5.35
C LYS A 72 6.04 7.44 6.15
N ASN A 73 5.53 6.21 6.26
CA ASN A 73 6.20 5.15 7.01
C ASN A 73 7.07 4.24 6.12
N ASN A 74 7.14 4.52 4.81
CA ASN A 74 7.89 3.73 3.84
C ASN A 74 7.52 2.24 3.85
N TYR A 75 6.22 1.92 4.02
CA TYR A 75 5.72 0.56 4.04
C TYR A 75 5.85 -0.10 2.66
N LYS A 76 6.10 -1.42 2.64
CA LYS A 76 6.34 -2.18 1.40
C LYS A 76 5.43 -3.40 1.25
N ASN A 77 5.06 -4.04 2.35
CA ASN A 77 4.25 -5.26 2.34
C ASN A 77 2.86 -4.93 2.88
N ALA A 78 1.90 -4.70 1.99
CA ALA A 78 0.54 -4.33 2.37
C ALA A 78 -0.47 -5.44 2.09
N VAL A 79 -1.50 -5.51 2.94
CA VAL A 79 -2.67 -6.38 2.78
C VAL A 79 -3.93 -5.52 2.88
N GLU A 80 -4.83 -5.69 1.92
CA GLU A 80 -6.19 -5.14 1.94
C GLU A 80 -7.20 -6.27 2.04
N ILE A 81 -8.11 -6.15 2.98
CA ILE A 81 -9.19 -7.11 3.26
C ILE A 81 -10.51 -6.46 2.85
N GLY A 82 -11.02 -6.83 1.67
CA GLY A 82 -12.15 -6.17 1.01
C GLY A 82 -11.70 -5.20 -0.06
N THR A 83 -11.61 -5.67 -1.31
CA THR A 83 -11.17 -4.88 -2.46
C THR A 83 -12.31 -4.01 -3.02
N SER A 84 -13.55 -4.52 -3.00
CA SER A 84 -14.67 -3.97 -3.77
C SER A 84 -14.26 -3.75 -5.24
N THR A 85 -14.56 -2.59 -5.83
CA THR A 85 -14.16 -2.27 -7.20
C THR A 85 -12.76 -1.63 -7.31
N GLY A 86 -11.98 -1.60 -6.20
CA GLY A 86 -10.54 -1.32 -6.18
C GLY A 86 -10.13 0.11 -5.84
N HIS A 87 -11.04 0.98 -5.37
CA HIS A 87 -10.70 2.39 -5.12
C HIS A 87 -9.60 2.55 -4.05
N SER A 88 -9.77 1.95 -2.88
CA SER A 88 -8.76 1.96 -1.80
C SER A 88 -7.47 1.26 -2.22
N GLY A 89 -7.60 0.13 -2.94
CA GLY A 89 -6.46 -0.60 -3.50
C GLY A 89 -5.60 0.25 -4.44
N ILE A 90 -6.21 1.15 -5.24
CA ILE A 90 -5.50 2.11 -6.09
C ILE A 90 -4.68 3.09 -5.25
N TRP A 91 -5.26 3.69 -4.20
CA TRP A 91 -4.55 4.62 -3.32
C TRP A 91 -3.37 3.94 -2.62
N ILE A 92 -3.59 2.74 -2.08
CA ILE A 92 -2.54 1.96 -1.40
C ILE A 92 -1.44 1.55 -2.38
N ALA A 93 -1.78 1.00 -3.55
CA ALA A 93 -0.83 0.57 -4.55
C ALA A 93 -0.04 1.75 -5.16
N TRP A 94 -0.68 2.90 -5.34
CA TRP A 94 0.01 4.12 -5.76
C TRP A 94 1.07 4.55 -4.73
N ALA A 95 0.75 4.53 -3.44
CA ALA A 95 1.72 4.76 -2.38
C ALA A 95 2.86 3.73 -2.40
N LEU A 96 2.53 2.44 -2.58
CA LEU A 96 3.50 1.35 -2.65
C LEU A 96 4.43 1.47 -3.88
N SER A 97 3.96 2.06 -4.99
CA SER A 97 4.84 2.35 -6.13
C SER A 97 5.97 3.32 -5.76
N LYS A 98 5.75 4.22 -4.80
CA LYS A 98 6.77 5.16 -4.30
C LYS A 98 7.77 4.50 -3.35
N THR A 99 7.30 3.55 -2.56
CA THR A 99 8.12 2.86 -1.56
C THR A 99 8.82 1.60 -2.10
N GLY A 100 8.46 1.15 -3.31
CA GLY A 100 8.95 -0.09 -3.90
C GLY A 100 8.30 -1.34 -3.30
N GLY A 101 7.05 -1.20 -2.84
CA GLY A 101 6.29 -2.26 -2.19
C GLY A 101 5.24 -2.92 -3.09
N ARG A 102 4.42 -3.80 -2.48
CA ARG A 102 3.35 -4.53 -3.15
C ARG A 102 2.14 -4.73 -2.22
N LEU A 103 0.94 -4.70 -2.82
CA LEU A 103 -0.34 -4.94 -2.18
C LEU A 103 -0.84 -6.36 -2.48
N ILE A 104 -1.26 -7.10 -1.45
CA ILE A 104 -2.19 -8.23 -1.59
C ILE A 104 -3.58 -7.70 -1.26
N THR A 105 -4.55 -7.84 -2.17
CA THR A 105 -5.94 -7.45 -1.93
C THR A 105 -6.88 -8.62 -2.15
N ILE A 106 -7.94 -8.73 -1.33
CA ILE A 106 -8.81 -9.90 -1.25
C ILE A 106 -10.26 -9.48 -1.47
N GLU A 107 -10.92 -10.10 -2.45
CA GLU A 107 -12.34 -9.90 -2.75
C GLU A 107 -13.04 -11.26 -2.86
N ILE A 108 -14.25 -11.34 -2.32
CA ILE A 108 -15.07 -12.56 -2.36
C ILE A 108 -16.04 -12.55 -3.55
N ASP A 109 -16.47 -11.38 -3.99
CA ASP A 109 -17.40 -11.22 -5.11
C ASP A 109 -16.64 -11.19 -6.45
N GLU A 110 -16.94 -12.16 -7.31
CA GLU A 110 -16.26 -12.32 -8.60
C GLU A 110 -16.47 -11.11 -9.54
N THR A 111 -17.64 -10.46 -9.49
CA THR A 111 -17.97 -9.32 -10.34
C THR A 111 -17.14 -8.11 -9.93
N ARG A 112 -17.09 -7.81 -8.63
CA ARG A 112 -16.26 -6.72 -8.08
C ARG A 112 -14.77 -6.98 -8.30
N TYR A 113 -14.33 -8.21 -8.10
CA TYR A 113 -12.96 -8.62 -8.37
C TYR A 113 -12.54 -8.33 -9.82
N LYS A 114 -13.37 -8.70 -10.80
CA LYS A 114 -13.09 -8.43 -12.23
C LYS A 114 -13.07 -6.94 -12.54
N GLU A 115 -13.99 -6.18 -11.94
CA GLU A 115 -14.02 -4.72 -12.08
C GLU A 115 -12.78 -4.08 -11.46
N ALA A 116 -12.36 -4.53 -10.28
CA ALA A 116 -11.14 -4.07 -9.62
C ALA A 116 -9.90 -4.30 -10.49
N LEU A 117 -9.75 -5.49 -11.10
CA LEU A 117 -8.64 -5.79 -12.02
C LEU A 117 -8.60 -4.81 -13.19
N ALA A 118 -9.75 -4.53 -13.82
CA ALA A 118 -9.85 -3.58 -14.92
C ALA A 118 -9.50 -2.14 -14.47
N ASN A 119 -9.88 -1.75 -13.26
CA ASN A 119 -9.57 -0.45 -12.69
C ASN A 119 -8.07 -0.33 -12.35
N PHE A 120 -7.45 -1.37 -11.81
CA PHE A 120 -6.00 -1.42 -11.56
C PHE A 120 -5.18 -1.29 -12.85
N GLU A 121 -5.62 -1.96 -13.92
CA GLU A 121 -4.99 -1.86 -15.24
C GLU A 121 -5.10 -0.43 -15.80
N LYS A 122 -6.28 0.17 -15.79
CA LYS A 122 -6.51 1.55 -16.26
C LYS A 122 -5.69 2.57 -15.47
N ALA A 123 -5.55 2.37 -14.15
CA ALA A 123 -4.72 3.20 -13.29
C ALA A 123 -3.20 2.95 -13.48
N GLY A 124 -2.80 1.89 -14.21
CA GLY A 124 -1.39 1.54 -14.43
C GLY A 124 -0.71 0.88 -13.23
N LEU A 125 -1.50 0.31 -12.29
CA LEU A 125 -1.00 -0.19 -11.01
C LEU A 125 -0.97 -1.71 -10.88
N SER A 126 -1.34 -2.48 -11.91
CA SER A 126 -1.41 -3.95 -11.86
C SER A 126 -0.10 -4.62 -11.40
N ASN A 127 1.06 -4.02 -11.71
CA ASN A 127 2.36 -4.57 -11.30
C ASN A 127 2.63 -4.45 -9.79
N TYR A 128 1.88 -3.62 -9.08
CA TYR A 128 2.01 -3.39 -7.63
C TYR A 128 0.97 -4.15 -6.82
N ILE A 129 0.07 -4.91 -7.48
CA ILE A 129 -1.09 -5.54 -6.86
C ILE A 129 -1.10 -7.05 -7.15
N ASP A 130 -1.32 -7.83 -6.09
CA ASP A 130 -1.67 -9.27 -6.13
C ASP A 130 -3.12 -9.38 -5.65
N ALA A 131 -4.06 -9.30 -6.61
CA ALA A 131 -5.49 -9.42 -6.31
C ALA A 131 -5.91 -10.89 -6.22
N ARG A 132 -6.69 -11.23 -5.20
CA ARG A 132 -7.10 -12.60 -4.91
C ARG A 132 -8.62 -12.69 -4.77
N LEU A 133 -9.24 -13.51 -5.60
CA LEU A 133 -10.64 -13.90 -5.46
C LEU A 133 -10.75 -15.01 -4.41
N ALA A 134 -11.15 -14.66 -3.18
CA ALA A 134 -11.19 -15.60 -2.07
C ALA A 134 -12.06 -15.08 -0.91
N ASP A 135 -12.49 -16.01 -0.05
CA ASP A 135 -13.06 -15.68 1.25
C ASP A 135 -11.96 -15.24 2.22
N ALA A 136 -12.03 -13.99 2.66
CA ALA A 136 -11.05 -13.41 3.59
C ALA A 136 -11.04 -14.11 4.96
N HIS A 137 -12.15 -14.70 5.41
CA HIS A 137 -12.20 -15.49 6.65
C HIS A 137 -11.24 -16.67 6.63
N GLN A 138 -11.01 -17.25 5.45
CA GLN A 138 -10.12 -18.38 5.25
C GLN A 138 -8.72 -17.95 4.85
N LEU A 139 -8.62 -16.97 3.95
CA LEU A 139 -7.33 -16.59 3.37
C LEU A 139 -6.47 -15.76 4.35
N VAL A 140 -7.06 -14.81 5.09
CA VAL A 140 -6.30 -13.93 6.00
C VAL A 140 -5.53 -14.70 7.07
N PRO A 141 -6.10 -15.71 7.76
CA PRO A 141 -5.34 -16.55 8.67
C PRO A 141 -4.17 -17.31 8.01
N ALA A 142 -4.32 -17.69 6.73
CA ALA A 142 -3.32 -18.45 5.97
C ALA A 142 -2.19 -17.58 5.37
N LEU A 143 -2.35 -16.26 5.31
CA LEU A 143 -1.31 -15.35 4.83
C LEU A 143 -0.04 -15.48 5.66
N LYS A 144 1.11 -15.31 5.01
CA LYS A 144 2.42 -15.27 5.66
C LYS A 144 2.88 -13.83 5.84
N GLY A 145 3.63 -13.57 6.92
CA GLY A 145 4.31 -12.28 7.13
C GLY A 145 5.76 -12.30 6.63
N PRO A 146 6.51 -11.20 6.81
CA PRO A 146 6.08 -9.99 7.50
C PRO A 146 5.17 -9.09 6.66
N VAL A 147 4.27 -8.35 7.32
CA VAL A 147 3.37 -7.34 6.74
C VAL A 147 3.61 -6.02 7.46
N ASP A 148 3.64 -4.91 6.72
CA ASP A 148 3.90 -3.58 7.27
C ASP A 148 2.60 -2.78 7.44
N PHE A 149 1.63 -3.01 6.55
CA PHE A 149 0.38 -2.27 6.49
C PHE A 149 -0.80 -3.20 6.22
N VAL A 150 -1.87 -3.05 6.99
CA VAL A 150 -3.14 -3.75 6.75
C VAL A 150 -4.27 -2.73 6.66
N PHE A 151 -5.10 -2.83 5.63
CA PHE A 151 -6.37 -2.12 5.52
C PHE A 151 -7.52 -3.13 5.55
N SER A 152 -8.45 -2.98 6.50
CA SER A 152 -9.59 -3.88 6.71
C SER A 152 -10.90 -3.14 6.46
N ASP A 153 -11.63 -3.54 5.42
CA ASP A 153 -12.92 -2.99 5.02
C ASP A 153 -13.89 -4.05 4.47
N ALA A 154 -13.80 -5.30 4.96
CA ALA A 154 -14.70 -6.38 4.58
C ALA A 154 -15.83 -6.58 5.61
N ASP A 155 -16.03 -7.80 6.11
CA ASP A 155 -17.04 -8.13 7.12
C ASP A 155 -16.73 -7.42 8.45
N LYS A 156 -17.58 -6.47 8.82
CA LYS A 156 -17.41 -5.64 10.03
C LYS A 156 -17.48 -6.48 11.32
N ASN A 157 -18.25 -7.57 11.32
CA ASN A 157 -18.34 -8.48 12.47
C ASN A 157 -17.06 -9.29 12.70
N TRP A 158 -16.19 -9.33 11.69
CA TRP A 158 -14.90 -10.04 11.73
C TRP A 158 -13.70 -9.17 12.00
N TYR A 159 -13.82 -7.89 12.18
CA TYR A 159 -12.69 -6.96 12.35
C TYR A 159 -11.71 -7.38 13.44
N ILE A 160 -12.21 -7.79 14.62
CA ILE A 160 -11.36 -8.30 15.71
C ILE A 160 -10.65 -9.60 15.30
N ASN A 161 -11.30 -10.47 14.54
CA ASN A 161 -10.71 -11.72 14.07
C ASN A 161 -9.64 -11.46 13.00
N TYR A 162 -9.88 -10.55 12.05
CA TYR A 162 -8.87 -10.12 11.09
C TYR A 162 -7.65 -9.52 11.79
N PHE A 163 -7.88 -8.64 12.76
CA PHE A 163 -6.82 -8.06 13.56
C PHE A 163 -5.99 -9.15 14.25
N LYS A 164 -6.62 -10.07 14.99
CA LYS A 164 -5.96 -11.18 15.68
C LYS A 164 -5.17 -12.10 14.74
N ALA A 165 -5.68 -12.33 13.53
CA ALA A 165 -4.99 -13.15 12.53
C ALA A 165 -3.77 -12.45 11.92
N MET A 166 -3.80 -11.12 11.83
CA MET A 166 -2.72 -10.32 11.24
C MET A 166 -1.70 -9.81 12.26
N ASP A 167 -2.07 -9.61 13.53
CA ASP A 167 -1.17 -9.12 14.59
C ASP A 167 0.17 -9.87 14.67
N PRO A 168 0.24 -11.20 14.72
CA PRO A 168 1.54 -11.91 14.78
C PRO A 168 2.38 -11.75 13.49
N LYS A 169 1.79 -11.29 12.40
CA LYS A 169 2.42 -11.10 11.08
C LYS A 169 2.80 -9.65 10.84
N LEU A 170 2.19 -8.72 11.60
CA LEU A 170 2.44 -7.28 11.49
C LEU A 170 3.80 -6.95 12.12
N SER A 171 4.67 -6.34 11.33
CA SER A 171 6.01 -5.91 11.74
C SER A 171 5.94 -4.91 12.91
N PRO A 172 6.94 -4.85 13.80
CA PRO A 172 7.10 -3.71 14.70
C PRO A 172 7.14 -2.39 13.92
N GLY A 173 6.38 -1.39 14.37
CA GLY A 173 6.17 -0.13 13.62
C GLY A 173 5.16 -0.23 12.47
N GLY A 174 4.61 -1.40 12.20
CA GLY A 174 3.54 -1.59 11.20
C GLY A 174 2.22 -0.99 11.66
N CYS A 175 1.28 -0.84 10.71
CA CYS A 175 0.00 -0.20 10.94
C CYS A 175 -1.16 -1.10 10.49
N PHE A 176 -2.17 -1.25 11.36
CA PHE A 176 -3.45 -1.85 11.03
C PHE A 176 -4.53 -0.76 11.00
N VAL A 177 -5.20 -0.65 9.86
CA VAL A 177 -6.23 0.36 9.60
C VAL A 177 -7.57 -0.32 9.36
N SER A 178 -8.63 0.12 10.05
CA SER A 178 -10.00 -0.38 9.86
C SER A 178 -10.95 0.75 9.48
N HIS A 179 -11.75 0.51 8.44
CA HIS A 179 -12.69 1.48 7.89
C HIS A 179 -14.06 1.44 8.59
N ASN A 180 -14.85 2.51 8.48
CA ASN A 180 -16.17 2.68 9.09
C ASN A 180 -16.19 2.48 10.62
N VAL A 181 -15.13 2.90 11.31
CA VAL A 181 -15.03 2.83 12.76
C VAL A 181 -15.31 4.21 13.36
N SER A 182 -16.36 4.29 14.20
CA SER A 182 -16.73 5.51 14.91
C SER A 182 -17.42 5.15 16.22
N ARG A 183 -17.74 6.15 17.06
CA ARG A 183 -18.51 5.91 18.30
C ARG A 183 -19.88 5.25 18.09
N ARG A 184 -20.40 5.24 16.84
CA ARG A 184 -21.70 4.66 16.48
C ARG A 184 -21.59 3.37 15.69
N ASN A 185 -20.44 3.10 15.08
CA ASN A 185 -20.20 1.95 14.20
C ASN A 185 -18.91 1.25 14.57
N ASN A 186 -18.95 -0.07 14.72
CA ASN A 186 -17.78 -0.94 14.97
C ASN A 186 -16.90 -0.46 16.13
N TYR A 187 -17.51 0.14 17.17
CA TYR A 187 -16.79 0.72 18.28
C TYR A 187 -16.17 -0.35 19.20
N ASP A 188 -16.75 -1.52 19.26
CA ASP A 188 -16.23 -2.72 19.92
C ASP A 188 -14.82 -3.11 19.41
N TYR A 189 -14.58 -3.01 18.10
CA TYR A 189 -13.26 -3.17 17.52
C TYR A 189 -12.28 -2.13 18.07
N TYR A 190 -12.66 -0.84 18.06
CA TYR A 190 -11.82 0.23 18.59
C TYR A 190 -11.52 0.03 20.08
N GLU A 191 -12.55 -0.30 20.88
CA GLU A 191 -12.36 -0.59 22.31
C GLU A 191 -11.42 -1.76 22.56
N TYR A 192 -11.50 -2.80 21.72
CA TYR A 192 -10.60 -3.94 21.80
C TYR A 192 -9.14 -3.51 21.54
N VAL A 193 -8.87 -2.88 20.39
CA VAL A 193 -7.51 -2.58 19.94
C VAL A 193 -6.87 -1.47 20.80
N SER A 194 -7.65 -0.46 21.23
CA SER A 194 -7.15 0.65 22.05
C SER A 194 -6.70 0.24 23.45
N LYS A 195 -7.13 -0.93 23.95
CA LYS A 195 -6.70 -1.50 25.23
C LYS A 195 -5.42 -2.32 25.15
N LEU A 196 -4.91 -2.60 23.94
CA LEU A 196 -3.70 -3.40 23.74
C LEU A 196 -2.45 -2.56 24.04
N PRO A 197 -1.57 -3.00 24.97
CA PRO A 197 -0.41 -2.21 25.38
C PRO A 197 0.64 -2.04 24.26
N ASP A 198 0.65 -2.96 23.29
CA ASP A 198 1.59 -2.96 22.17
C ASP A 198 1.10 -2.08 21.00
N TYR A 199 -0.02 -1.38 21.14
CA TYR A 199 -0.61 -0.57 20.07
C TYR A 199 -0.93 0.86 20.52
N LYS A 200 -0.69 1.82 19.61
CA LYS A 200 -1.21 3.18 19.72
C LYS A 200 -2.33 3.35 18.69
N THR A 201 -3.56 3.47 19.18
CA THR A 201 -4.76 3.54 18.35
C THR A 201 -5.42 4.91 18.42
N SER A 202 -5.86 5.42 17.27
CA SER A 202 -6.65 6.65 17.12
C SER A 202 -7.74 6.47 16.07
N ILE A 203 -8.76 7.36 16.08
CA ILE A 203 -9.79 7.42 15.02
C ILE A 203 -9.63 8.73 14.25
N ASP A 204 -9.48 8.63 12.92
CA ASP A 204 -9.63 9.77 12.00
C ASP A 204 -11.11 9.86 11.59
N THR A 205 -11.71 11.03 11.75
CA THR A 205 -13.14 11.27 11.49
C THR A 205 -13.39 12.20 10.30
N ARG A 206 -12.37 12.53 9.52
CA ARG A 206 -12.49 13.44 8.36
C ARG A 206 -13.30 12.82 7.22
N GLY A 207 -13.31 11.51 7.09
CA GLY A 207 -14.11 10.74 6.14
C GLY A 207 -15.16 9.88 6.83
N SER A 208 -15.18 8.60 6.51
CA SER A 208 -16.17 7.62 7.01
C SER A 208 -15.86 7.07 8.42
N GLY A 209 -14.80 7.55 9.05
CA GLY A 209 -14.27 7.04 10.32
C GLY A 209 -13.27 5.91 10.09
N VAL A 210 -12.01 6.17 10.39
CA VAL A 210 -10.89 5.26 10.17
C VAL A 210 -10.14 5.05 11.48
N ALA A 211 -10.16 3.82 12.02
CA ALA A 211 -9.33 3.47 13.15
C ALA A 211 -7.92 3.11 12.67
N ILE A 212 -6.92 3.77 13.24
CA ILE A 212 -5.50 3.64 12.87
C ILE A 212 -4.75 3.13 14.09
N SER A 213 -4.16 1.94 13.99
CA SER A 213 -3.47 1.24 15.07
C SER A 213 -2.02 0.95 14.69
N TYR A 214 -1.10 1.73 15.25
CA TYR A 214 0.34 1.50 15.06
C TYR A 214 0.86 0.51 16.11
N LYS A 215 1.55 -0.53 15.66
CA LYS A 215 2.25 -1.47 16.52
C LYS A 215 3.55 -0.84 17.04
N ASN A 216 3.78 -0.90 18.35
CA ASN A 216 4.97 -0.32 18.94
C ASN A 216 6.24 -0.98 18.40
N VAL A 217 7.30 -0.19 18.27
CA VAL A 217 8.66 -0.69 18.04
C VAL A 217 9.21 -1.12 19.40
N LYS A 218 9.46 -2.41 19.55
CA LYS A 218 10.12 -2.95 20.76
C LYS A 218 11.62 -2.83 20.64
#